data_46ee9de31597287dd5419ef3ec479640
#
_entry.id   46ee9de31597287dd5419ef3ec479640
#
_cell.length_a   1.000
_cell.length_b   1.000
_cell.length_c   1.000
_cell.angle_alpha   90.00
_cell.angle_beta   90.00
_cell.angle_gamma   90.00
#
_symmetry.space_group_name_H-M   'P 1'
#
loop_
_entity.id
_entity.type
_entity.pdbx_description
1 polymer ?
#
loop_
_entity_poly.entity_id
_entity_poly.type
_entity_poly.pdbx_seq_one_letter_code
_entity_poly.pdbx_strand_id
1 'polypeptide(L)'
;MEFLNEDFGRAQDMIDEVHRRNAHISISIWQSFGPHTKPYRELKEKGLLFDYETWPQSGLPTWPPRKDYPSGVRVYDPYSKEARDIYWKYLSNLHKMGIDAWWMDSTDPDHMDFKDSDLDQNCAMGSYRSVRNLFPMMCVEGVYDHQRAVDTDKRVFILTRSYFAGQQRTGANTWSGDIPSSWESLRKQVPICLNYTLTANPQVNTDIGGFFSNSYNTQGRQSGVRNPQYQELYVRWMQFGAFCP
;
A
#
# COMPACT_ATOMS: atom_id res chain seq x y z
N MET A 1 3.42 -5.28 14.65
CA MET A 1 4.21 -5.70 13.47
C MET A 1 5.66 -5.75 13.89
N GLU A 2 6.43 -6.62 13.27
CA GLU A 2 7.83 -6.88 13.63
C GLU A 2 8.55 -7.49 12.42
N PHE A 3 9.86 -7.40 12.38
CA PHE A 3 10.69 -8.07 11.38
C PHE A 3 10.85 -9.54 11.80
N LEU A 4 10.35 -10.46 10.98
CA LEU A 4 10.35 -11.90 11.29
C LEU A 4 11.36 -12.71 10.47
N ASN A 5 11.82 -12.18 9.33
CA ASN A 5 12.81 -12.85 8.50
C ASN A 5 14.20 -12.72 9.15
N GLU A 6 14.94 -13.82 9.16
CA GLU A 6 16.32 -13.89 9.71
C GLU A 6 17.27 -12.89 9.03
N ASP A 7 17.05 -12.58 7.76
CA ASP A 7 17.81 -11.55 7.04
C ASP A 7 17.70 -10.16 7.68
N PHE A 8 16.65 -9.90 8.46
CA PHE A 8 16.42 -8.67 9.21
C PHE A 8 16.72 -8.80 10.70
N GLY A 9 17.51 -9.80 11.12
CA GLY A 9 17.88 -9.99 12.53
C GLY A 9 18.60 -8.77 13.15
N ARG A 10 19.12 -7.86 12.32
CA ARG A 10 19.73 -6.59 12.70
C ARG A 10 18.97 -5.38 12.15
N ALA A 11 17.64 -5.45 12.15
CA ALA A 11 16.79 -4.39 11.58
C ALA A 11 17.04 -3.03 12.25
N GLN A 12 17.28 -2.98 13.56
CA GLN A 12 17.59 -1.73 14.25
C GLN A 12 18.89 -1.10 13.74
N ASP A 13 19.95 -1.89 13.60
CA ASP A 13 21.23 -1.39 13.09
C ASP A 13 21.11 -0.83 11.67
N MET A 14 20.28 -1.48 10.85
CA MET A 14 19.98 -1.00 9.49
C MET A 14 19.27 0.36 9.51
N ILE A 15 18.25 0.51 10.35
CA ILE A 15 17.49 1.76 10.50
C ILE A 15 18.42 2.88 11.00
N ASP A 16 19.22 2.60 12.02
CA ASP A 16 20.17 3.56 12.60
C ASP A 16 21.22 4.02 11.57
N GLU A 17 21.70 3.09 10.73
CA GLU A 17 22.63 3.42 9.66
C GLU A 17 22.01 4.28 8.55
N VAL A 18 20.75 4.04 8.20
CA VAL A 18 19.98 4.89 7.27
C VAL A 18 19.89 6.32 7.80
N HIS A 19 19.53 6.47 9.08
CA HIS A 19 19.42 7.77 9.72
C HIS A 19 20.80 8.47 9.85
N ARG A 20 21.85 7.72 10.17
CA ARG A 20 23.21 8.25 10.24
C ARG A 20 23.68 8.84 8.90
N ARG A 21 23.15 8.35 7.79
CA ARG A 21 23.38 8.87 6.44
C ARG A 21 22.49 10.05 6.07
N ASN A 22 21.73 10.59 7.02
CA ASN A 22 20.72 11.63 6.79
C ASN A 22 19.69 11.24 5.73
N ALA A 23 19.27 9.96 5.75
CA ALA A 23 18.23 9.40 4.90
C ALA A 23 17.06 8.90 5.77
N HIS A 24 15.92 8.65 5.13
CA HIS A 24 14.71 8.13 5.77
C HIS A 24 14.36 6.78 5.21
N ILE A 25 13.63 5.98 5.99
CA ILE A 25 13.20 4.64 5.60
C ILE A 25 11.67 4.53 5.59
N SER A 26 11.15 4.06 4.46
CA SER A 26 9.74 3.70 4.29
C SER A 26 9.59 2.18 4.27
N ILE A 27 8.49 1.68 4.83
CA ILE A 27 8.14 0.26 4.79
C ILE A 27 6.76 0.08 4.18
N SER A 28 6.61 -0.97 3.36
CA SER A 28 5.31 -1.37 2.82
C SER A 28 4.45 -2.00 3.90
N ILE A 29 3.22 -1.53 4.01
CA ILE A 29 2.20 -2.05 4.93
C ILE A 29 0.89 -2.24 4.18
N TRP A 30 0.18 -3.31 4.54
CA TRP A 30 -1.09 -3.68 3.93
C TRP A 30 -2.23 -3.57 4.93
N GLN A 31 -3.45 -3.49 4.41
CA GLN A 31 -4.68 -3.40 5.21
C GLN A 31 -5.26 -4.78 5.53
N SER A 32 -4.47 -5.82 5.36
CA SER A 32 -4.88 -7.21 5.54
C SER A 32 -3.87 -8.00 6.36
N PHE A 33 -4.35 -9.06 6.99
CA PHE A 33 -3.56 -9.88 7.89
C PHE A 33 -3.78 -11.36 7.62
N GLY A 34 -2.71 -12.14 7.67
CA GLY A 34 -2.78 -13.60 7.64
C GLY A 34 -3.25 -14.18 8.98
N PRO A 35 -3.91 -15.35 8.97
CA PRO A 35 -4.60 -15.94 10.13
C PRO A 35 -3.67 -16.29 11.29
N HIS A 36 -2.38 -16.43 11.05
CA HIS A 36 -1.39 -16.78 12.07
C HIS A 36 -0.82 -15.55 12.80
N THR A 37 -1.17 -14.34 12.37
CA THR A 37 -0.64 -13.10 12.96
C THR A 37 -1.40 -12.69 14.21
N LYS A 38 -0.72 -12.00 15.14
CA LYS A 38 -1.35 -11.45 16.35
C LYS A 38 -2.46 -10.44 16.02
N PRO A 39 -2.26 -9.46 15.10
CA PRO A 39 -3.33 -8.52 14.76
C PRO A 39 -4.56 -9.21 14.19
N TYR A 40 -4.41 -10.24 13.34
CA TYR A 40 -5.56 -10.99 12.82
C TYR A 40 -6.40 -11.61 13.95
N ARG A 41 -5.75 -12.28 14.92
CA ARG A 41 -6.46 -12.97 16.00
C ARG A 41 -7.25 -11.97 16.86
N GLU A 42 -6.62 -10.85 17.22
CA GLU A 42 -7.28 -9.81 18.04
C GLU A 42 -8.45 -9.16 17.27
N LEU A 43 -8.26 -8.83 15.99
CA LEU A 43 -9.33 -8.28 15.15
C LEU A 43 -10.48 -9.28 14.95
N LYS A 44 -10.15 -10.56 14.73
CA LYS A 44 -11.14 -11.63 14.56
C LYS A 44 -11.97 -11.85 15.81
N GLU A 45 -11.35 -11.90 16.99
CA GLU A 45 -12.02 -12.06 18.29
C GLU A 45 -13.05 -10.96 18.53
N LYS A 46 -12.78 -9.77 18.02
CA LYS A 46 -13.66 -8.60 18.15
C LYS A 46 -14.64 -8.41 16.98
N GLY A 47 -14.64 -9.30 16.00
CA GLY A 47 -15.48 -9.18 14.83
C GLY A 47 -15.15 -7.99 13.92
N LEU A 48 -13.88 -7.59 13.86
CA LEU A 48 -13.38 -6.42 13.14
C LEU A 48 -12.64 -6.76 11.83
N LEU A 49 -12.90 -7.94 11.27
CA LEU A 49 -12.42 -8.35 9.95
C LEU A 49 -13.59 -8.47 9.00
N PHE A 50 -13.39 -8.05 7.75
CA PHE A 50 -14.34 -8.34 6.68
C PHE A 50 -14.40 -9.83 6.36
N ASP A 51 -15.52 -10.27 5.79
CA ASP A 51 -15.84 -11.67 5.54
C ASP A 51 -15.46 -12.13 4.12
N TYR A 52 -14.42 -11.52 3.55
CA TYR A 52 -13.79 -11.95 2.30
C TYR A 52 -12.28 -12.06 2.48
N GLU A 53 -11.66 -12.89 1.64
CA GLU A 53 -10.22 -13.07 1.62
C GLU A 53 -9.60 -12.21 0.53
N THR A 54 -8.53 -11.49 0.87
CA THR A 54 -7.60 -10.98 -0.10
C THR A 54 -6.61 -12.08 -0.42
N TRP A 55 -6.28 -12.31 -1.67
CA TRP A 55 -5.43 -13.44 -2.04
C TRP A 55 -6.02 -14.79 -1.60
N PRO A 56 -7.23 -15.16 -2.05
CA PRO A 56 -7.94 -16.34 -1.57
C PRO A 56 -7.19 -17.65 -1.81
N GLN A 57 -6.26 -17.66 -2.76
CA GLN A 57 -5.37 -18.77 -3.01
C GLN A 57 -3.92 -18.35 -2.90
N SER A 58 -3.11 -19.20 -2.30
CA SER A 58 -1.66 -19.07 -2.28
C SER A 58 -1.05 -19.40 -3.64
N GLY A 59 -1.36 -18.60 -4.66
CA GLY A 59 -1.14 -18.89 -6.06
C GLY A 59 0.31 -19.05 -6.52
N LEU A 60 1.29 -18.66 -5.71
CA LEU A 60 2.71 -18.71 -6.07
C LEU A 60 3.45 -19.73 -5.20
N PRO A 61 4.51 -20.39 -5.72
CA PRO A 61 5.30 -21.33 -4.92
C PRO A 61 6.07 -20.66 -3.77
N THR A 62 6.25 -19.36 -3.84
CA THR A 62 7.03 -18.60 -2.84
C THR A 62 6.23 -17.51 -2.14
N TRP A 63 5.18 -16.97 -2.78
CA TRP A 63 4.35 -15.94 -2.21
C TRP A 63 3.06 -15.72 -3.00
N PRO A 64 1.89 -15.90 -2.42
CA PRO A 64 1.63 -16.68 -1.20
C PRO A 64 2.07 -18.15 -1.40
N PRO A 65 2.36 -18.90 -0.33
CA PRO A 65 3.18 -20.12 -0.45
C PRO A 65 2.49 -21.35 -1.03
N ARG A 66 1.17 -21.39 -1.29
CA ARG A 66 0.46 -22.61 -1.67
C ARG A 66 -0.77 -22.35 -2.55
N LYS A 67 -0.82 -22.96 -3.72
CA LYS A 67 -1.93 -22.83 -4.69
C LYS A 67 -3.24 -23.49 -4.27
N ASP A 68 -3.13 -24.54 -3.49
CA ASP A 68 -4.20 -25.47 -3.13
C ASP A 68 -4.86 -25.15 -1.79
N TYR A 69 -4.43 -24.07 -1.14
CA TYR A 69 -4.96 -23.66 0.14
C TYR A 69 -5.51 -22.23 0.07
N PRO A 70 -6.64 -21.97 0.74
CA PRO A 70 -7.06 -20.60 1.02
C PRO A 70 -5.95 -19.87 1.80
N SER A 71 -5.71 -18.62 1.45
CA SER A 71 -4.72 -17.80 2.18
C SER A 71 -5.19 -17.49 3.60
N GLY A 72 -6.49 -17.39 3.80
CA GLY A 72 -7.11 -16.92 5.05
C GLY A 72 -6.80 -15.47 5.36
N VAL A 73 -6.15 -14.74 4.45
CA VAL A 73 -5.81 -13.33 4.63
C VAL A 73 -7.08 -12.50 4.53
N ARG A 74 -7.38 -11.71 5.57
CA ARG A 74 -8.57 -10.87 5.62
C ARG A 74 -8.21 -9.42 5.91
N VAL A 75 -9.01 -8.53 5.35
CA VAL A 75 -8.93 -7.09 5.55
C VAL A 75 -9.59 -6.72 6.87
N TYR A 76 -9.00 -5.79 7.61
CA TYR A 76 -9.66 -5.25 8.79
C TYR A 76 -10.70 -4.18 8.42
N ASP A 77 -11.67 -3.95 9.29
CA ASP A 77 -12.68 -2.89 9.11
C ASP A 77 -12.10 -1.51 9.50
N PRO A 78 -11.61 -0.69 8.55
CA PRO A 78 -11.01 0.61 8.85
C PRO A 78 -12.05 1.67 9.26
N TYR A 79 -13.34 1.38 9.07
CA TYR A 79 -14.42 2.27 9.50
C TYR A 79 -14.59 2.23 11.01
N SER A 80 -14.17 1.14 11.67
CA SER A 80 -14.15 1.00 13.12
C SER A 80 -12.95 1.75 13.72
N LYS A 81 -13.23 2.65 14.66
CA LYS A 81 -12.16 3.29 15.44
C LYS A 81 -11.33 2.24 16.19
N GLU A 82 -11.98 1.27 16.83
CA GLU A 82 -11.30 0.20 17.57
C GLU A 82 -10.36 -0.61 16.66
N ALA A 83 -10.78 -0.90 15.43
CA ALA A 83 -9.92 -1.62 14.48
C ALA A 83 -8.71 -0.78 14.06
N ARG A 84 -8.87 0.53 13.87
CA ARG A 84 -7.73 1.44 13.62
C ARG A 84 -6.79 1.54 14.82
N ASP A 85 -7.33 1.58 16.04
CA ASP A 85 -6.54 1.58 17.28
C ASP A 85 -5.69 0.29 17.39
N ILE A 86 -6.28 -0.87 17.06
CA ILE A 86 -5.57 -2.16 17.03
C ILE A 86 -4.50 -2.15 15.93
N TYR A 87 -4.83 -1.67 14.73
CA TYR A 87 -3.86 -1.58 13.64
C TYR A 87 -2.64 -0.76 14.07
N TRP A 88 -2.86 0.44 14.62
CA TRP A 88 -1.79 1.30 15.12
C TRP A 88 -1.02 0.68 16.29
N LYS A 89 -1.67 0.02 17.21
CA LYS A 89 -1.01 -0.70 18.31
C LYS A 89 0.13 -1.58 17.81
N TYR A 90 -0.09 -2.31 16.72
CA TYR A 90 0.94 -3.16 16.14
C TYR A 90 1.92 -2.40 15.23
N LEU A 91 1.44 -1.40 14.50
CA LEU A 91 2.28 -0.58 13.63
C LEU A 91 3.25 0.29 14.42
N SER A 92 2.83 0.80 15.57
CA SER A 92 3.63 1.66 16.45
C SER A 92 4.96 1.04 16.89
N ASN A 93 5.08 -0.29 16.86
CA ASN A 93 6.35 -0.96 17.16
C ASN A 93 7.42 -0.60 16.11
N LEU A 94 7.04 -0.57 14.83
CA LEU A 94 7.93 -0.18 13.73
C LEU A 94 8.26 1.32 13.79
N HIS A 95 7.26 2.16 14.12
CA HIS A 95 7.48 3.58 14.34
C HIS A 95 8.51 3.84 15.47
N LYS A 96 8.40 3.12 16.60
CA LYS A 96 9.34 3.21 17.72
C LYS A 96 10.75 2.76 17.37
N MET A 97 10.92 1.86 16.40
CA MET A 97 12.21 1.45 15.87
C MET A 97 12.84 2.52 14.95
N GLY A 98 12.08 3.52 14.52
CA GLY A 98 12.55 4.59 13.66
C GLY A 98 12.11 4.51 12.21
N ILE A 99 11.11 3.68 11.87
CA ILE A 99 10.51 3.75 10.53
C ILE A 99 9.85 5.12 10.36
N ASP A 100 10.20 5.83 9.31
CA ASP A 100 9.82 7.23 9.07
C ASP A 100 8.54 7.36 8.24
N ALA A 101 8.27 6.41 7.36
CA ALA A 101 7.25 6.53 6.33
C ALA A 101 6.51 5.22 6.06
N TRP A 102 5.30 5.32 5.53
CA TRP A 102 4.42 4.20 5.27
C TRP A 102 4.04 4.13 3.79
N TRP A 103 4.38 3.03 3.15
CA TRP A 103 3.83 2.68 1.85
C TRP A 103 2.58 1.83 2.08
N MET A 104 1.43 2.49 2.07
CA MET A 104 0.13 1.87 2.31
C MET A 104 -0.44 1.32 1.01
N ASP A 105 0.01 0.13 0.65
CA ASP A 105 -0.49 -0.59 -0.51
C ASP A 105 -1.87 -1.22 -0.23
N SER A 106 -2.58 -1.62 -1.26
CA SER A 106 -3.89 -2.30 -1.18
C SER A 106 -4.98 -1.55 -0.42
N THR A 107 -4.96 -0.22 -0.45
CA THR A 107 -6.01 0.60 0.16
C THR A 107 -7.30 0.70 -0.67
N ASP A 108 -7.50 -0.16 -1.66
CA ASP A 108 -8.70 -0.25 -2.52
C ASP A 108 -9.73 -1.36 -2.18
N PRO A 109 -9.65 -2.21 -1.21
CA PRO A 109 -8.69 -3.23 -0.86
C PRO A 109 -8.48 -4.20 -2.02
N ASP A 110 -7.24 -4.48 -2.32
CA ASP A 110 -6.89 -5.37 -3.42
C ASP A 110 -7.22 -6.82 -3.10
N HIS A 111 -8.04 -7.44 -3.92
CA HIS A 111 -8.21 -8.89 -3.92
C HIS A 111 -8.64 -9.41 -5.30
N MET A 112 -8.09 -10.56 -5.68
CA MET A 112 -8.16 -11.05 -7.05
C MET A 112 -9.51 -11.64 -7.43
N ASP A 113 -10.28 -12.14 -6.47
CA ASP A 113 -11.54 -12.86 -6.68
C ASP A 113 -12.74 -12.10 -6.10
N PHE A 114 -12.71 -10.78 -6.18
CA PHE A 114 -13.80 -9.95 -5.68
C PHE A 114 -15.12 -10.31 -6.33
N LYS A 115 -16.10 -10.58 -5.50
CA LYS A 115 -17.47 -10.82 -5.90
C LYS A 115 -18.35 -9.66 -5.45
N ASP A 116 -19.35 -9.33 -6.24
CA ASP A 116 -20.28 -8.26 -5.86
C ASP A 116 -20.94 -8.52 -4.49
N SER A 117 -21.17 -9.80 -4.17
CA SER A 117 -21.69 -10.23 -2.86
C SER A 117 -20.76 -9.92 -1.67
N ASP A 118 -19.47 -9.70 -1.90
CA ASP A 118 -18.54 -9.33 -0.83
C ASP A 118 -18.85 -7.95 -0.24
N LEU A 119 -19.59 -7.14 -0.98
CA LEU A 119 -20.11 -5.86 -0.53
C LEU A 119 -21.36 -5.98 0.36
N ASP A 120 -22.02 -7.15 0.36
CA ASP A 120 -23.27 -7.37 1.09
C ASP A 120 -23.02 -7.74 2.56
N GLN A 121 -22.24 -6.91 3.22
CA GLN A 121 -21.95 -7.04 4.64
C GLN A 121 -21.96 -5.67 5.31
N ASN A 122 -22.04 -5.69 6.63
CA ASN A 122 -21.94 -4.47 7.42
C ASN A 122 -20.49 -4.21 7.86
N CYS A 123 -20.16 -2.96 7.98
CA CYS A 123 -18.98 -2.44 8.65
C CYS A 123 -19.40 -1.51 9.79
N ALA A 124 -18.45 -0.91 10.49
CA ALA A 124 -18.76 -0.01 11.59
C ALA A 124 -19.57 1.24 11.20
N MET A 125 -19.58 1.61 9.92
CA MET A 125 -20.40 2.71 9.37
C MET A 125 -21.71 2.23 8.70
N GLY A 126 -22.13 1.00 8.91
CA GLY A 126 -23.33 0.42 8.31
C GLY A 126 -23.02 -0.42 7.06
N SER A 127 -23.77 -0.25 5.98
CA SER A 127 -23.57 -1.03 4.75
C SER A 127 -22.20 -0.74 4.12
N TYR A 128 -21.36 -1.79 3.99
CA TYR A 128 -20.07 -1.67 3.32
C TYR A 128 -20.24 -1.22 1.86
N ARG A 129 -21.25 -1.72 1.16
CA ARG A 129 -21.58 -1.31 -0.22
C ARG A 129 -21.75 0.20 -0.33
N SER A 130 -22.36 0.84 0.65
CA SER A 130 -22.65 2.28 0.64
C SER A 130 -21.40 3.13 0.92
N VAL A 131 -20.42 2.62 1.68
CA VAL A 131 -19.28 3.40 2.14
C VAL A 131 -17.95 2.93 1.56
N ARG A 132 -17.95 1.92 0.69
CA ARG A 132 -16.73 1.28 0.14
C ARG A 132 -15.68 2.27 -0.36
N ASN A 133 -16.10 3.32 -1.05
CA ASN A 133 -15.17 4.28 -1.62
C ASN A 133 -14.41 5.11 -0.58
N LEU A 134 -14.89 5.14 0.67
CA LEU A 134 -14.19 5.78 1.79
C LEU A 134 -13.02 4.94 2.33
N PHE A 135 -12.89 3.68 1.91
CA PHE A 135 -11.92 2.74 2.45
C PHE A 135 -10.49 3.31 2.49
N PRO A 136 -9.92 3.85 1.39
CA PRO A 136 -8.57 4.41 1.41
C PRO A 136 -8.43 5.55 2.41
N MET A 137 -9.40 6.44 2.46
CA MET A 137 -9.38 7.57 3.40
C MET A 137 -9.37 7.07 4.85
N MET A 138 -10.22 6.10 5.21
CA MET A 138 -10.28 5.56 6.57
C MET A 138 -8.98 4.86 6.99
N CYS A 139 -8.33 4.15 6.07
CA CYS A 139 -7.03 3.53 6.31
C CYS A 139 -5.94 4.59 6.56
N VAL A 140 -5.85 5.57 5.66
CA VAL A 140 -4.82 6.63 5.73
C VAL A 140 -5.01 7.50 6.96
N GLU A 141 -6.25 7.93 7.25
CA GLU A 141 -6.57 8.70 8.45
C GLU A 141 -6.24 7.93 9.73
N GLY A 142 -6.52 6.63 9.75
CA GLY A 142 -6.19 5.79 10.90
C GLY A 142 -4.71 5.82 11.26
N VAL A 143 -3.83 5.76 10.27
CA VAL A 143 -2.38 5.85 10.50
C VAL A 143 -1.95 7.29 10.80
N TYR A 144 -2.44 8.24 10.03
CA TYR A 144 -2.10 9.65 10.17
C TYR A 144 -2.45 10.20 11.56
N ASP A 145 -3.69 10.03 12.00
CA ASP A 145 -4.18 10.60 13.26
C ASP A 145 -3.44 9.99 14.47
N HIS A 146 -3.19 8.67 14.45
CA HIS A 146 -2.46 8.01 15.53
C HIS A 146 -0.99 8.44 15.59
N GLN A 147 -0.32 8.54 14.45
CA GLN A 147 1.08 8.99 14.44
C GLN A 147 1.18 10.45 14.88
N ARG A 148 0.29 11.32 14.40
CA ARG A 148 0.23 12.73 14.83
C ARG A 148 -0.03 12.88 16.33
N ALA A 149 -0.77 11.96 16.92
CA ALA A 149 -1.04 11.97 18.37
C ALA A 149 0.19 11.64 19.23
N VAL A 150 1.15 10.87 18.69
CA VAL A 150 2.35 10.43 19.43
C VAL A 150 3.63 11.14 19.01
N ASP A 151 3.65 11.73 17.81
CA ASP A 151 4.81 12.45 17.26
C ASP A 151 4.33 13.71 16.54
N THR A 152 4.38 14.83 17.25
CA THR A 152 3.91 16.12 16.73
C THR A 152 4.99 16.87 15.93
N ASP A 153 6.25 16.51 16.10
CA ASP A 153 7.38 17.25 15.57
C ASP A 153 7.76 16.81 14.15
N LYS A 154 7.38 15.60 13.77
CA LYS A 154 7.61 15.05 12.43
C LYS A 154 6.34 15.09 11.57
N ARG A 155 6.51 15.34 10.30
CA ARG A 155 5.44 15.15 9.31
C ARG A 155 5.19 13.65 9.13
N VAL A 156 3.93 13.28 9.04
CA VAL A 156 3.56 11.91 8.63
C VAL A 156 3.72 11.82 7.12
N PHE A 157 4.55 10.89 6.66
CA PHE A 157 4.70 10.61 5.24
C PHE A 157 4.00 9.28 4.90
N ILE A 158 3.02 9.35 4.03
CA ILE A 158 2.25 8.22 3.53
C ILE A 158 2.26 8.25 2.01
N LEU A 159 2.60 7.12 1.40
CA LEU A 159 2.32 6.80 0.00
C LEU A 159 1.19 5.77 -0.01
N THR A 160 0.11 6.01 -0.73
CA THR A 160 -1.05 5.12 -0.79
C THR A 160 -1.56 4.92 -2.21
N ARG A 161 -2.04 3.70 -2.53
CA ARG A 161 -2.48 3.37 -3.90
C ARG A 161 -3.82 4.01 -4.27
N SER A 162 -4.67 4.28 -3.31
CA SER A 162 -6.03 4.75 -3.56
C SER A 162 -6.34 6.07 -2.88
N TYR A 163 -7.30 6.79 -3.43
CA TYR A 163 -7.69 8.11 -2.97
C TYR A 163 -9.20 8.26 -2.92
N PHE A 164 -9.67 9.01 -1.95
CA PHE A 164 -11.04 9.53 -1.88
C PHE A 164 -11.03 11.01 -1.49
N ALA A 165 -12.03 11.76 -1.94
CA ALA A 165 -12.15 13.19 -1.66
C ALA A 165 -12.16 13.46 -0.15
N GLY A 166 -11.28 14.36 0.29
CA GLY A 166 -11.05 14.63 1.72
C GLY A 166 -9.72 14.07 2.23
N GLN A 167 -9.16 13.04 1.59
CA GLN A 167 -7.90 12.42 2.01
C GLN A 167 -6.70 13.38 1.92
N GLN A 168 -6.76 14.40 1.05
CA GLN A 168 -5.72 15.44 0.92
C GLN A 168 -5.39 16.15 2.23
N ARG A 169 -6.28 16.14 3.22
CA ARG A 169 -6.01 16.70 4.55
C ARG A 169 -4.85 16.01 5.29
N THR A 170 -4.55 14.78 4.93
CA THR A 170 -3.44 14.00 5.50
C THR A 170 -2.10 14.26 4.81
N GLY A 171 -2.09 14.93 3.66
CA GLY A 171 -0.90 15.12 2.85
C GLY A 171 -0.34 13.83 2.23
N ALA A 172 -1.13 12.75 2.21
CA ALA A 172 -0.69 11.49 1.62
C ALA A 172 -0.48 11.61 0.12
N ASN A 173 0.65 11.09 -0.36
CA ASN A 173 0.92 10.92 -1.79
C ASN A 173 0.19 9.70 -2.31
N THR A 174 -0.21 9.74 -3.57
CA THR A 174 -0.79 8.60 -4.29
C THR A 174 0.05 8.24 -5.51
N TRP A 175 -0.07 6.99 -5.96
CA TRP A 175 0.43 6.59 -7.27
C TRP A 175 -0.67 5.89 -8.06
N SER A 176 -0.46 5.77 -9.36
CA SER A 176 -1.47 5.25 -10.29
C SER A 176 -1.64 3.73 -10.27
N GLY A 177 -0.99 3.04 -9.35
CA GLY A 177 -1.06 1.58 -9.22
C GLY A 177 -0.13 0.84 -10.20
N ASP A 178 -0.34 -0.48 -10.27
CA ASP A 178 0.45 -1.41 -11.06
C ASP A 178 0.12 -1.28 -12.55
N ILE A 179 0.86 -0.47 -13.26
CA ILE A 179 0.60 -0.14 -14.66
C ILE A 179 1.60 -0.80 -15.61
N PRO A 180 1.20 -1.12 -16.86
CA PRO A 180 2.12 -1.69 -17.85
C PRO A 180 3.25 -0.75 -18.24
N SER A 181 4.45 -1.30 -18.45
CA SER A 181 5.58 -0.57 -19.04
C SER A 181 5.34 -0.41 -20.55
N SER A 182 4.75 0.72 -20.94
CA SER A 182 4.50 1.03 -22.33
C SER A 182 4.41 2.53 -22.60
N TRP A 183 4.66 2.94 -23.84
CA TRP A 183 4.47 4.32 -24.27
C TRP A 183 3.03 4.79 -24.15
N GLU A 184 2.08 3.89 -24.36
CA GLU A 184 0.66 4.17 -24.17
C GLU A 184 0.35 4.48 -22.71
N SER A 185 0.87 3.66 -21.79
CA SER A 185 0.72 3.90 -20.35
C SER A 185 1.32 5.26 -19.97
N LEU A 186 2.54 5.56 -20.37
CA LEU A 186 3.17 6.86 -20.09
C LEU A 186 2.30 8.02 -20.59
N ARG A 187 1.79 7.94 -21.82
CA ARG A 187 0.92 8.98 -22.36
C ARG A 187 -0.35 9.19 -21.53
N LYS A 188 -0.93 8.10 -21.02
CA LYS A 188 -2.12 8.16 -20.17
C LYS A 188 -1.84 8.74 -18.80
N GLN A 189 -0.63 8.58 -18.26
CA GLN A 189 -0.31 9.09 -16.92
C GLN A 189 -0.39 10.63 -16.86
N VAL A 190 -0.06 11.33 -17.91
CA VAL A 190 -0.13 12.80 -17.93
C VAL A 190 -1.56 13.29 -17.62
N PRO A 191 -2.61 12.93 -18.39
CA PRO A 191 -3.97 13.35 -18.05
C PRO A 191 -4.49 12.71 -16.75
N ILE A 192 -4.04 11.51 -16.36
CA ILE A 192 -4.42 10.91 -15.08
C ILE A 192 -3.95 11.78 -13.93
N CYS A 193 -2.67 12.16 -13.88
CA CYS A 193 -2.14 13.02 -12.82
C CYS A 193 -2.83 14.38 -12.79
N LEU A 194 -3.12 14.97 -13.96
CA LEU A 194 -3.88 16.22 -14.04
C LEU A 194 -5.31 16.07 -13.48
N ASN A 195 -5.98 14.96 -13.78
CA ASN A 195 -7.32 14.68 -13.26
C ASN A 195 -7.32 14.50 -11.74
N TYR A 196 -6.31 13.84 -11.18
CA TYR A 196 -6.13 13.79 -9.72
C TYR A 196 -6.01 15.21 -9.13
N THR A 197 -5.23 16.07 -9.75
CA THR A 197 -5.11 17.47 -9.31
C THR A 197 -6.45 18.21 -9.34
N LEU A 198 -7.28 17.98 -10.36
CA LEU A 198 -8.63 18.56 -10.44
C LEU A 198 -9.56 18.07 -9.32
N THR A 199 -9.32 16.88 -8.77
CA THR A 199 -10.06 16.35 -7.60
C THR A 199 -9.48 16.80 -6.26
N ALA A 200 -8.64 17.83 -6.25
CA ALA A 200 -7.95 18.37 -5.09
C ALA A 200 -6.92 17.41 -4.46
N ASN A 201 -6.39 16.47 -5.26
CA ASN A 201 -5.25 15.64 -4.88
C ASN A 201 -4.04 15.94 -5.79
N PRO A 202 -3.25 16.98 -5.50
CA PRO A 202 -2.09 17.33 -6.31
C PRO A 202 -0.88 16.41 -6.08
N GLN A 203 -0.90 15.63 -5.01
CA GLN A 203 0.21 14.77 -4.59
C GLN A 203 0.05 13.39 -5.24
N VAL A 204 0.36 13.29 -6.53
CA VAL A 204 0.24 12.07 -7.31
C VAL A 204 1.45 11.88 -8.22
N ASN A 205 1.94 10.65 -8.29
CA ASN A 205 2.99 10.22 -9.21
C ASN A 205 2.62 8.86 -9.82
N THR A 206 3.54 8.23 -10.49
CA THR A 206 3.36 6.95 -11.18
C THR A 206 4.56 6.06 -10.93
N ASP A 207 4.42 4.77 -11.16
CA ASP A 207 5.58 3.87 -11.25
C ASP A 207 6.43 4.27 -12.46
N ILE A 208 7.62 4.84 -12.19
CA ILE A 208 8.52 5.31 -13.25
C ILE A 208 9.03 4.11 -14.08
N GLY A 209 8.68 4.13 -15.36
CA GLY A 209 8.97 3.02 -16.28
C GLY A 209 7.88 1.96 -16.33
N GLY A 210 6.84 2.08 -15.50
CA GLY A 210 5.77 1.10 -15.35
C GLY A 210 6.15 -0.06 -14.43
N PHE A 211 5.14 -0.69 -13.83
CA PHE A 211 5.31 -1.84 -12.94
C PHE A 211 5.50 -3.15 -13.71
N PHE A 212 4.63 -3.44 -14.68
CA PHE A 212 4.71 -4.67 -15.48
C PHE A 212 5.65 -4.52 -16.66
N SER A 213 6.93 -4.81 -16.48
CA SER A 213 7.98 -4.68 -17.50
C SER A 213 8.36 -6.00 -18.19
N ASN A 214 7.62 -7.07 -17.99
CA ASN A 214 7.96 -8.42 -18.47
C ASN A 214 8.13 -8.51 -19.99
N SER A 215 7.42 -7.70 -20.78
CA SER A 215 7.56 -7.63 -22.24
C SER A 215 8.95 -7.22 -22.72
N TYR A 216 9.72 -6.56 -21.86
CA TYR A 216 11.10 -6.14 -22.16
C TYR A 216 12.16 -7.18 -21.71
N ASN A 217 11.76 -8.25 -21.06
CA ASN A 217 12.65 -9.33 -20.63
C ASN A 217 12.97 -10.30 -21.80
N THR A 218 13.44 -9.76 -22.91
CA THR A 218 13.65 -10.52 -24.18
C THR A 218 14.88 -11.45 -24.15
N GLN A 219 15.75 -11.29 -23.15
CA GLN A 219 16.98 -12.07 -22.98
C GLN A 219 17.02 -12.85 -21.65
N GLY A 220 15.84 -13.22 -21.14
CA GLY A 220 15.69 -13.92 -19.87
C GLY A 220 15.13 -13.06 -18.75
N ARG A 221 14.91 -13.68 -17.58
CA ARG A 221 14.32 -13.02 -16.42
C ARG A 221 15.12 -11.77 -16.03
N GLN A 222 14.42 -10.67 -15.77
CA GLN A 222 14.99 -9.37 -15.36
C GLN A 222 15.97 -8.74 -16.38
N SER A 223 15.93 -9.17 -17.63
CA SER A 223 16.79 -8.59 -18.67
C SER A 223 16.30 -7.23 -19.20
N GLY A 224 15.09 -6.84 -18.84
CA GLY A 224 14.48 -5.56 -19.27
C GLY A 224 15.35 -4.34 -19.00
N VAL A 225 16.06 -4.30 -17.88
CA VAL A 225 16.97 -3.20 -17.53
C VAL A 225 18.11 -2.97 -18.54
N ARG A 226 18.43 -3.98 -19.37
CA ARG A 226 19.44 -3.92 -20.43
C ARG A 226 18.81 -3.72 -21.81
N ASN A 227 17.48 -3.72 -21.90
CA ASN A 227 16.77 -3.53 -23.16
C ASN A 227 16.77 -2.03 -23.54
N PRO A 228 17.36 -1.62 -24.67
CA PRO A 228 17.44 -0.21 -25.06
C PRO A 228 16.08 0.46 -25.18
N GLN A 229 15.04 -0.27 -25.61
CA GLN A 229 13.69 0.28 -25.72
C GLN A 229 13.08 0.56 -24.34
N TYR A 230 13.34 -0.29 -23.35
CA TYR A 230 12.91 -0.04 -21.98
C TYR A 230 13.70 1.11 -21.37
N GLN A 231 15.00 1.17 -21.61
CA GLN A 231 15.84 2.27 -21.11
C GLN A 231 15.36 3.63 -21.62
N GLU A 232 15.00 3.73 -22.90
CA GLU A 232 14.44 4.96 -23.46
C GLU A 232 13.08 5.30 -22.81
N LEU A 233 12.16 4.33 -22.72
CA LEU A 233 10.87 4.52 -22.05
C LEU A 233 11.07 5.01 -20.61
N TYR A 234 11.98 4.36 -19.87
CA TYR A 234 12.29 4.73 -18.49
C TYR A 234 12.81 6.16 -18.37
N VAL A 235 13.74 6.56 -19.22
CA VAL A 235 14.28 7.92 -19.24
C VAL A 235 13.19 8.95 -19.53
N ARG A 236 12.31 8.70 -20.51
CA ARG A 236 11.21 9.61 -20.81
C ARG A 236 10.20 9.68 -19.67
N TRP A 237 9.95 8.57 -19.02
CA TRP A 237 9.08 8.54 -17.86
C TRP A 237 9.69 9.26 -16.65
N MET A 238 11.00 9.10 -16.45
CA MET A 238 11.73 9.85 -15.42
C MET A 238 11.67 11.37 -15.67
N GLN A 239 11.77 11.81 -16.92
CA GLN A 239 11.62 13.23 -17.27
C GLN A 239 10.25 13.78 -16.87
N PHE A 240 9.18 12.99 -17.03
CA PHE A 240 7.84 13.34 -16.54
C PHE A 240 7.77 13.28 -15.01
N GLY A 241 8.20 12.19 -14.41
CA GLY A 241 8.10 11.96 -12.97
C GLY A 241 8.91 12.95 -12.13
N ALA A 242 9.98 13.52 -12.69
CA ALA A 242 10.78 14.54 -11.99
C ALA A 242 10.00 15.85 -11.71
N PHE A 243 8.87 16.05 -12.36
CA PHE A 243 7.99 17.21 -12.14
C PHE A 243 6.71 16.83 -11.37
N CYS A 244 6.57 15.57 -10.98
CA CYS A 244 5.50 15.13 -10.10
C CYS A 244 5.98 15.16 -8.63
N PRO A 245 5.08 15.44 -7.67
CA PRO A 245 5.42 15.40 -6.25
C PRO A 245 5.77 14.00 -5.76
#